data_c115d39159a2704b8eda75450962bdbe
#
_entry.id   c115d39159a2704b8eda75450962bdbe
#
_cell.length_a   1.000
_cell.length_b   1.000
_cell.length_c   1.000
_cell.angle_alpha   90.00
_cell.angle_beta   90.00
_cell.angle_gamma   90.00
#
_symmetry.space_group_name_H-M   'P 1'
#
loop_
_entity.id
_entity.type
_entity.pdbx_description
1 polymer ?
#
loop_
_entity_poly.entity_id
_entity_poly.type
_entity_poly.pdbx_seq_one_letter_code
_entity_poly.pdbx_strand_id
1 'polypeptide(L)'
;TKDPRTGVRNVGMYRLQKIDSRSTYMHWQIHKDGRADWLAAEGSIPVAVALGLDPVTAYSASAPLPKHIDELMLAGFLRGEAVETVKCKTVDLEVPANAEIVLEGTIEAGDMGVEGPFGDHTGYYSPPEPFPIFRLSAMTMRRDAVYPSIVVGIPPAEDAWLGKATERIFLPAIRMTVPEIVDYDLPVAGAFHNCVIVSIRKAFPGHAKKVMHAIWGLGMLSLSKSVVVV
;
A
#
# COMPACT_ATOMS: atom_id res chain seq x y z
N THR A 1 8.52 7.64 -3.70
CA THR A 1 9.95 7.77 -3.33
C THR A 1 10.85 7.03 -4.31
N LYS A 2 12.16 7.19 -4.15
CA LYS A 2 13.19 6.34 -4.76
C LYS A 2 14.13 5.84 -3.66
N ASP A 3 14.53 4.58 -3.70
CA ASP A 3 15.61 4.07 -2.84
C ASP A 3 16.90 4.86 -3.13
N PRO A 4 17.46 5.58 -2.16
CA PRO A 4 18.62 6.45 -2.39
C PRO A 4 19.90 5.68 -2.78
N ARG A 5 19.95 4.36 -2.54
CA ARG A 5 21.09 3.50 -2.84
C ARG A 5 21.03 2.93 -4.25
N THR A 6 19.83 2.62 -4.74
CA THR A 6 19.63 1.90 -6.01
C THR A 6 18.95 2.76 -7.09
N GLY A 7 18.28 3.84 -6.69
CA GLY A 7 17.47 4.66 -7.58
C GLY A 7 16.14 4.00 -8.01
N VAL A 8 15.83 2.81 -7.47
CA VAL A 8 14.58 2.11 -7.78
C VAL A 8 13.41 2.88 -7.18
N ARG A 9 12.38 3.09 -7.99
CA ARG A 9 11.12 3.74 -7.57
C ARG A 9 10.37 2.82 -6.61
N ASN A 10 9.76 3.42 -5.60
CA ASN A 10 8.75 2.82 -4.75
C ASN A 10 7.47 3.66 -4.83
N VAL A 11 6.36 3.03 -5.09
CA VAL A 11 5.03 3.63 -5.09
C VAL A 11 4.17 2.90 -4.05
N GLY A 12 3.84 3.57 -2.96
CA GLY A 12 3.06 2.97 -1.88
C GLY A 12 1.80 3.77 -1.58
N MET A 13 0.79 3.11 -1.07
CA MET A 13 -0.41 3.76 -0.53
C MET A 13 -0.15 4.10 0.94
N TYR A 14 -0.18 5.39 1.26
CA TYR A 14 0.13 5.90 2.59
C TYR A 14 -0.93 6.91 3.05
N ARG A 15 -1.15 6.95 4.34
CA ARG A 15 -2.03 7.92 4.99
C ARG A 15 -1.26 9.20 5.30
N LEU A 16 -1.88 10.35 5.04
CA LEU A 16 -1.35 11.65 5.43
C LEU A 16 -2.36 12.38 6.31
N GLN A 17 -1.92 12.88 7.45
CA GLN A 17 -2.73 13.78 8.27
C GLN A 17 -2.25 15.21 8.10
N LYS A 18 -3.14 16.10 7.68
CA LYS A 18 -2.82 17.52 7.48
C LYS A 18 -2.47 18.17 8.82
N ILE A 19 -1.35 18.90 8.84
CA ILE A 19 -0.92 19.76 9.96
C ILE A 19 -1.35 21.21 9.66
N ASP A 20 -0.88 21.75 8.56
CA ASP A 20 -1.17 23.10 8.10
C ASP A 20 -1.29 23.19 6.57
N SER A 21 -1.12 24.38 5.99
CA SER A 21 -1.24 24.60 4.54
C SER A 21 -0.06 24.03 3.74
N ARG A 22 1.05 23.67 4.38
CA ARG A 22 2.30 23.24 3.74
C ARG A 22 2.93 22.00 4.36
N SER A 23 2.24 21.35 5.31
CA SER A 23 2.80 20.16 5.97
C SER A 23 1.74 19.14 6.35
N THR A 24 2.16 17.88 6.31
CA THR A 24 1.37 16.73 6.76
C THR A 24 2.25 15.77 7.53
N TYR A 25 1.68 14.98 8.43
CA TYR A 25 2.34 13.75 8.89
C TYR A 25 2.29 12.73 7.77
N MET A 26 3.37 11.94 7.65
CA MET A 26 3.45 10.82 6.71
C MET A 26 3.43 9.50 7.50
N HIS A 27 2.32 8.78 7.45
CA HIS A 27 2.17 7.53 8.18
C HIS A 27 2.92 6.38 7.48
N TRP A 28 4.22 6.31 7.69
CA TRP A 28 5.07 5.22 7.24
C TRP A 28 5.25 4.17 8.33
N GLN A 29 4.52 3.07 8.25
CA GLN A 29 4.73 1.92 9.12
C GLN A 29 6.12 1.33 8.93
N ILE A 30 6.67 0.72 10.00
CA ILE A 30 8.08 0.32 10.07
C ILE A 30 8.53 -0.67 8.99
N HIS A 31 7.62 -1.48 8.48
CA HIS A 31 7.88 -2.51 7.46
C HIS A 31 7.67 -2.03 6.00
N LYS A 32 7.30 -0.76 5.80
CA LYS A 32 7.02 -0.21 4.47
C LYS A 32 8.28 0.28 3.78
N ASP A 33 8.33 0.12 2.45
CA ASP A 33 9.50 0.50 1.65
C ASP A 33 9.75 2.00 1.68
N GLY A 34 8.73 2.86 1.67
CA GLY A 34 8.90 4.30 1.83
C GLY A 34 9.60 4.69 3.13
N ARG A 35 9.35 3.97 4.24
CA ARG A 35 10.10 4.14 5.49
C ARG A 35 11.53 3.64 5.36
N ALA A 36 11.73 2.51 4.70
CA ALA A 36 13.08 1.97 4.48
C ALA A 36 13.94 2.91 3.62
N ASP A 37 13.34 3.51 2.59
CA ASP A 37 13.98 4.52 1.73
C ASP A 37 14.37 5.77 2.54
N TRP A 38 13.44 6.27 3.38
CA TRP A 38 13.71 7.42 4.25
C TRP A 38 14.83 7.15 5.25
N LEU A 39 14.83 5.99 5.89
CA LEU A 39 15.89 5.62 6.83
C LEU A 39 17.25 5.40 6.14
N ALA A 40 17.25 5.05 4.86
CA ALA A 40 18.46 4.91 4.06
C ALA A 40 18.96 6.24 3.50
N ALA A 41 18.11 7.26 3.47
CA ALA A 41 18.50 8.61 3.05
C ALA A 41 19.20 9.32 4.21
N GLU A 42 20.47 9.65 4.02
CA GLU A 42 21.25 10.42 5.00
C GLU A 42 20.82 11.90 4.95
N GLY A 43 19.79 12.26 5.74
CA GLY A 43 19.31 13.63 5.88
C GLY A 43 17.90 13.85 5.35
N SER A 44 17.71 13.92 4.05
CA SER A 44 16.42 14.28 3.43
C SER A 44 16.06 13.33 2.30
N ILE A 45 14.77 13.01 2.17
CA ILE A 45 14.26 12.24 1.03
C ILE A 45 13.20 13.05 0.26
N PRO A 46 13.31 13.14 -1.07
CA PRO A 46 12.25 13.71 -1.89
C PRO A 46 11.02 12.76 -1.92
N VAL A 47 9.85 13.36 -1.86
CA VAL A 47 8.56 12.65 -1.89
C VAL A 47 7.61 13.35 -2.85
N ALA A 48 6.91 12.56 -3.66
CA ALA A 48 5.77 13.02 -4.44
C ALA A 48 4.53 12.20 -4.06
N VAL A 49 3.42 12.89 -3.78
CA VAL A 49 2.14 12.28 -3.45
C VAL A 49 1.17 12.55 -4.57
N ALA A 50 0.69 11.51 -5.23
CA ALA A 50 -0.33 11.58 -6.28
C ALA A 50 -1.71 11.22 -5.69
N LEU A 51 -2.67 12.12 -5.84
CA LEU A 51 -4.06 11.93 -5.42
C LEU A 51 -4.95 11.82 -6.65
N GLY A 52 -5.97 10.97 -6.61
CA GLY A 52 -6.90 10.82 -7.72
C GLY A 52 -6.28 10.08 -8.90
N LEU A 53 -5.82 8.85 -8.66
CA LEU A 53 -5.37 7.92 -9.69
C LEU A 53 -6.52 7.01 -10.14
N ASP A 54 -6.36 6.38 -11.30
CA ASP A 54 -7.25 5.29 -11.69
C ASP A 54 -7.17 4.13 -10.69
N PRO A 55 -8.24 3.33 -10.53
CA PRO A 55 -8.30 2.28 -9.50
C PRO A 55 -7.20 1.23 -9.62
N VAL A 56 -6.74 0.91 -10.83
CA VAL A 56 -5.69 -0.10 -11.05
C VAL A 56 -4.35 0.41 -10.57
N THR A 57 -3.99 1.64 -10.90
CA THR A 57 -2.76 2.28 -10.44
C THR A 57 -2.78 2.48 -8.92
N ALA A 58 -3.90 2.93 -8.35
CA ALA A 58 -4.07 3.06 -6.92
C ALA A 58 -3.96 1.71 -6.19
N TYR A 59 -4.59 0.66 -6.70
CA TYR A 59 -4.48 -0.69 -6.15
C TYR A 59 -3.03 -1.20 -6.18
N SER A 60 -2.32 -1.00 -7.30
CA SER A 60 -0.95 -1.48 -7.45
C SER A 60 0.00 -0.92 -6.39
N ALA A 61 -0.24 0.31 -5.91
CA ALA A 61 0.50 0.92 -4.81
C ALA A 61 0.30 0.22 -3.45
N SER A 62 -0.74 -0.61 -3.30
CA SER A 62 -0.99 -1.40 -2.09
C SER A 62 -0.69 -2.90 -2.27
N ALA A 63 -0.38 -3.32 -3.49
CA ALA A 63 -0.16 -4.73 -3.83
C ALA A 63 1.05 -5.31 -3.08
N PRO A 64 0.98 -6.56 -2.61
CA PRO A 64 2.07 -7.21 -1.89
C PRO A 64 3.16 -7.71 -2.84
N LEU A 65 3.79 -6.79 -3.55
CA LEU A 65 4.89 -7.09 -4.47
C LEU A 65 6.19 -7.35 -3.71
N PRO A 66 7.10 -8.16 -4.28
CA PRO A 66 8.46 -8.27 -3.77
C PRO A 66 9.17 -6.91 -3.85
N LYS A 67 10.03 -6.66 -2.86
CA LYS A 67 10.88 -5.44 -2.86
C LYS A 67 11.62 -5.28 -4.18
N HIS A 68 11.75 -4.04 -4.65
CA HIS A 68 12.38 -3.65 -5.91
C HIS A 68 11.60 -4.00 -7.19
N ILE A 69 10.38 -4.45 -7.09
CA ILE A 69 9.46 -4.51 -8.22
C ILE A 69 8.65 -3.21 -8.23
N ASP A 70 8.78 -2.43 -9.29
CA ASP A 70 8.05 -1.16 -9.46
C ASP A 70 6.54 -1.45 -9.57
N GLU A 71 5.75 -0.86 -8.69
CA GLU A 71 4.30 -1.04 -8.63
C GLU A 71 3.60 -0.56 -9.92
N LEU A 72 4.19 0.40 -10.63
CA LEU A 72 3.66 0.84 -11.93
C LEU A 72 3.83 -0.23 -13.02
N MET A 73 4.76 -1.18 -12.86
CA MET A 73 4.83 -2.35 -13.74
C MET A 73 3.61 -3.27 -13.56
N LEU A 74 3.19 -3.50 -12.31
CA LEU A 74 1.96 -4.24 -12.04
C LEU A 74 0.74 -3.50 -12.58
N ALA A 75 0.66 -2.18 -12.39
CA ALA A 75 -0.42 -1.38 -12.95
C ALA A 75 -0.48 -1.51 -14.48
N GLY A 76 0.66 -1.41 -15.16
CA GLY A 76 0.75 -1.61 -16.61
C GLY A 76 0.35 -3.01 -17.05
N PHE A 77 0.77 -4.04 -16.31
CA PHE A 77 0.39 -5.42 -16.59
C PHE A 77 -1.13 -5.64 -16.47
N LEU A 78 -1.75 -5.11 -15.41
CA LEU A 78 -3.19 -5.26 -15.18
C LEU A 78 -4.02 -4.45 -16.20
N ARG A 79 -3.52 -3.30 -16.65
CA ARG A 79 -4.18 -2.45 -17.66
C ARG A 79 -3.98 -2.95 -19.09
N GLY A 80 -2.94 -3.75 -19.34
CA GLY A 80 -2.50 -4.10 -20.67
C GLY A 80 -1.82 -2.97 -21.45
N GLU A 81 -1.46 -1.87 -20.78
CA GLU A 81 -0.76 -0.71 -21.34
C GLU A 81 0.15 -0.06 -20.29
N ALA A 82 1.23 0.58 -20.73
CA ALA A 82 2.15 1.26 -19.83
C ALA A 82 1.47 2.44 -19.10
N VAL A 83 1.85 2.67 -17.83
CA VAL A 83 1.45 3.86 -17.10
C VAL A 83 2.32 5.02 -17.57
N GLU A 84 1.70 6.03 -18.17
CA GLU A 84 2.40 7.26 -18.52
C GLU A 84 2.78 8.04 -17.26
N THR A 85 4.02 8.52 -17.23
CA THR A 85 4.53 9.32 -16.10
C THR A 85 5.01 10.69 -16.59
N VAL A 86 4.97 11.66 -15.67
CA VAL A 86 5.52 13.00 -15.88
C VAL A 86 6.46 13.38 -14.74
N LYS A 87 7.48 14.18 -15.05
CA LYS A 87 8.42 14.69 -14.05
C LYS A 87 7.73 15.68 -13.11
N CYS A 88 8.01 15.56 -11.83
CA CYS A 88 7.69 16.57 -10.84
C CYS A 88 8.38 17.91 -11.13
N LYS A 89 7.88 18.99 -10.53
CA LYS A 89 8.37 20.36 -10.77
C LYS A 89 9.51 20.75 -9.84
N THR A 90 9.53 20.24 -8.63
CA THR A 90 10.45 20.69 -7.55
C THR A 90 11.32 19.54 -6.98
N VAL A 91 10.98 18.29 -7.29
CA VAL A 91 11.73 17.12 -6.84
C VAL A 91 12.05 16.20 -8.03
N ASP A 92 13.18 15.48 -7.97
CA ASP A 92 13.58 14.56 -9.04
C ASP A 92 12.85 13.22 -8.93
N LEU A 93 11.54 13.30 -9.08
CA LEU A 93 10.63 12.15 -9.10
C LEU A 93 9.70 12.23 -10.32
N GLU A 94 9.07 11.11 -10.62
CA GLU A 94 8.01 11.00 -11.63
C GLU A 94 6.73 10.47 -10.98
N VAL A 95 5.61 10.98 -11.47
CA VAL A 95 4.26 10.61 -11.01
C VAL A 95 3.40 10.21 -12.21
N PRO A 96 2.34 9.40 -12.02
CA PRO A 96 1.40 9.12 -13.09
C PRO A 96 0.82 10.42 -13.70
N ALA A 97 0.86 10.50 -15.03
CA ALA A 97 0.46 11.69 -15.76
C ALA A 97 -1.03 12.06 -15.61
N ASN A 98 -1.85 11.07 -15.25
CA ASN A 98 -3.30 11.22 -15.05
C ASN A 98 -3.71 11.56 -13.60
N ALA A 99 -2.74 11.80 -12.70
CA ALA A 99 -3.05 12.21 -11.33
C ALA A 99 -3.87 13.51 -11.30
N GLU A 100 -4.88 13.57 -10.47
CA GLU A 100 -5.72 14.74 -10.31
C GLU A 100 -4.99 15.88 -9.58
N ILE A 101 -4.28 15.54 -8.49
CA ILE A 101 -3.50 16.46 -7.67
C ILE A 101 -2.16 15.79 -7.34
N VAL A 102 -1.08 16.58 -7.39
CA VAL A 102 0.26 16.14 -6.99
C VAL A 102 0.81 17.09 -5.93
N LEU A 103 1.27 16.52 -4.82
CA LEU A 103 2.01 17.24 -3.77
C LEU A 103 3.47 16.83 -3.87
N GLU A 104 4.36 17.80 -3.93
CA GLU A 104 5.81 17.58 -4.01
C GLU A 104 6.49 18.18 -2.79
N GLY A 105 7.55 17.55 -2.31
CA GLY A 105 8.29 18.05 -1.17
C GLY A 105 9.32 17.07 -0.63
N THR A 106 9.70 17.26 0.63
CA THR A 106 10.73 16.48 1.32
C THR A 106 10.28 16.02 2.69
N ILE A 107 10.92 14.96 3.16
CA ILE A 107 10.87 14.53 4.56
C ILE A 107 12.30 14.53 5.09
N GLU A 108 12.54 15.36 6.10
CA GLU A 108 13.85 15.50 6.74
C GLU A 108 14.05 14.43 7.84
N ALA A 109 15.29 13.98 8.02
CA ALA A 109 15.64 13.11 9.13
C ALA A 109 15.40 13.82 10.48
N GLY A 110 14.69 13.16 11.37
CA GLY A 110 14.42 13.69 12.71
C GLY A 110 13.29 14.72 12.80
N ASP A 111 12.73 15.18 11.67
CA ASP A 111 11.56 16.07 11.68
C ASP A 111 10.28 15.25 11.92
N MET A 112 9.93 15.10 13.19
CA MET A 112 8.87 14.22 13.65
C MET A 112 7.78 15.00 14.39
N GLY A 113 6.56 14.48 14.35
CA GLY A 113 5.46 15.00 15.15
C GLY A 113 4.44 13.90 15.44
N VAL A 114 3.45 14.19 16.26
CA VAL A 114 2.47 13.22 16.73
C VAL A 114 1.26 13.23 15.80
N GLU A 115 1.06 12.12 15.07
CA GLU A 115 -0.12 11.87 14.24
C GLU A 115 -1.18 11.13 15.04
N GLY A 116 -2.43 11.43 14.77
CA GLY A 116 -3.57 10.76 15.36
C GLY A 116 -4.20 11.50 16.56
N PRO A 117 -5.21 10.89 17.21
CA PRO A 117 -5.80 9.59 16.88
C PRO A 117 -6.46 9.58 15.49
N PHE A 118 -6.39 8.45 14.77
CA PHE A 118 -6.92 8.32 13.42
C PHE A 118 -8.00 7.24 13.37
N GLY A 119 -9.16 7.54 12.77
CA GLY A 119 -10.22 6.56 12.52
C GLY A 119 -9.79 5.57 11.45
N ASP A 120 -9.76 4.27 11.78
CA ASP A 120 -9.18 3.24 10.96
C ASP A 120 -10.25 2.30 10.39
N HIS A 121 -9.87 1.49 9.38
CA HIS A 121 -10.72 0.51 8.71
C HIS A 121 -11.26 -0.58 9.66
N THR A 122 -10.65 -0.77 10.80
CA THR A 122 -11.14 -1.68 11.85
C THR A 122 -12.41 -1.18 12.55
N GLY A 123 -12.78 0.08 12.35
CA GLY A 123 -13.87 0.75 13.06
C GLY A 123 -13.45 1.36 14.41
N TYR A 124 -12.18 1.35 14.72
CA TYR A 124 -11.60 1.92 15.92
C TYR A 124 -10.60 3.02 15.60
N TYR A 125 -10.32 3.88 16.56
CA TYR A 125 -9.26 4.87 16.44
C TYR A 125 -7.91 4.25 16.77
N SER A 126 -6.89 4.52 15.96
CA SER A 126 -5.50 4.22 16.31
C SER A 126 -4.99 5.23 17.35
N PRO A 127 -4.09 4.82 18.27
CA PRO A 127 -3.49 5.75 19.22
C PRO A 127 -2.62 6.79 18.51
N PRO A 128 -2.40 7.96 19.13
CA PRO A 128 -1.42 8.93 18.65
C PRO A 128 0.00 8.35 18.70
N GLU A 129 0.74 8.51 17.60
CA GLU A 129 2.11 8.00 17.48
C GLU A 129 3.02 8.98 16.71
N PRO A 130 4.36 8.97 16.93
CA PRO A 130 5.27 9.84 16.22
C PRO A 130 5.51 9.36 14.77
N PHE A 131 5.28 10.27 13.81
CA PHE A 131 5.56 10.05 12.40
C PHE A 131 6.35 11.22 11.79
N PRO A 132 7.09 10.99 10.69
CA PRO A 132 7.82 12.05 10.03
C PRO A 132 6.88 13.09 9.39
N ILE A 133 7.38 14.31 9.28
CA ILE A 133 6.65 15.43 8.68
C ILE A 133 7.06 15.56 7.21
N PHE A 134 6.06 15.51 6.33
CA PHE A 134 6.22 15.83 4.91
C PHE A 134 5.98 17.32 4.69
N ARG A 135 6.98 18.03 4.18
CA ARG A 135 6.93 19.47 3.90
C ARG A 135 6.81 19.72 2.42
N LEU A 136 5.75 20.43 2.03
CA LEU A 136 5.42 20.69 0.64
C LEU A 136 6.28 21.82 0.08
N SER A 137 6.88 21.59 -1.08
CA SER A 137 7.52 22.59 -1.93
C SER A 137 6.58 23.09 -3.03
N ALA A 138 5.73 22.19 -3.55
CA ALA A 138 4.75 22.53 -4.60
C ALA A 138 3.49 21.68 -4.49
N MET A 139 2.39 22.22 -5.02
CA MET A 139 1.17 21.50 -5.32
C MET A 139 0.75 21.84 -6.76
N THR A 140 0.54 20.82 -7.57
CA THR A 140 -0.01 20.94 -8.92
C THR A 140 -1.31 20.16 -9.03
N MET A 141 -2.21 20.59 -9.90
CA MET A 141 -3.49 19.94 -10.11
C MET A 141 -3.98 20.15 -11.54
N ARG A 142 -4.86 19.27 -11.98
CA ARG A 142 -5.62 19.47 -13.23
C ARG A 142 -6.52 20.69 -13.10
N ARG A 143 -6.93 21.27 -14.23
CA ARG A 143 -7.85 22.43 -14.22
C ARG A 143 -9.21 22.08 -13.64
N ASP A 144 -9.65 20.86 -13.91
CA ASP A 144 -10.93 20.27 -13.54
C ASP A 144 -10.72 19.11 -12.55
N ALA A 145 -9.76 19.27 -11.64
CA ALA A 145 -9.37 18.21 -10.69
C ALA A 145 -10.54 17.71 -9.86
N VAL A 146 -10.70 16.40 -9.79
CA VAL A 146 -11.65 15.71 -8.93
C VAL A 146 -10.92 15.15 -7.72
N TYR A 147 -11.33 15.56 -6.53
CA TYR A 147 -10.78 15.00 -5.30
C TYR A 147 -11.56 13.74 -4.91
N PRO A 148 -10.95 12.54 -5.02
CA PRO A 148 -11.61 11.31 -4.59
C PRO A 148 -11.72 11.32 -3.08
N SER A 149 -12.92 11.06 -2.58
CA SER A 149 -13.20 11.04 -1.15
C SER A 149 -13.79 9.71 -0.74
N ILE A 150 -13.27 9.14 0.33
CA ILE A 150 -13.79 7.93 0.97
C ILE A 150 -13.98 8.16 2.46
N VAL A 151 -14.92 7.44 3.04
CA VAL A 151 -15.13 7.43 4.49
C VAL A 151 -14.61 6.12 5.03
N VAL A 152 -13.45 6.19 5.69
CA VAL A 152 -12.84 5.02 6.35
C VAL A 152 -13.60 4.68 7.62
N GLY A 153 -13.88 3.41 7.84
CA GLY A 153 -14.60 2.98 9.03
C GLY A 153 -14.94 1.50 9.05
N ILE A 154 -15.99 1.17 9.78
CA ILE A 154 -16.44 -0.22 9.95
C ILE A 154 -16.76 -0.83 8.57
N PRO A 155 -16.19 -2.02 8.26
CA PRO A 155 -16.48 -2.72 7.01
C PRO A 155 -17.99 -3.04 6.83
N PRO A 156 -18.48 -3.11 5.58
CA PRO A 156 -17.73 -3.05 4.32
C PRO A 156 -17.45 -1.61 3.86
N ALA A 157 -16.19 -1.31 3.57
CA ALA A 157 -15.73 -0.08 2.93
C ALA A 157 -14.75 -0.44 1.79
N GLU A 158 -13.97 0.51 1.29
CA GLU A 158 -13.05 0.29 0.16
C GLU A 158 -12.06 -0.86 0.40
N ASP A 159 -11.61 -1.04 1.63
CA ASP A 159 -10.65 -2.10 2.00
C ASP A 159 -11.17 -3.51 1.74
N ALA A 160 -12.49 -3.72 1.86
CA ALA A 160 -13.10 -5.00 1.51
C ALA A 160 -12.89 -5.33 0.02
N TRP A 161 -12.98 -4.34 -0.85
CA TRP A 161 -12.77 -4.50 -2.29
C TRP A 161 -11.30 -4.64 -2.65
N LEU A 162 -10.40 -3.95 -1.94
CA LEU A 162 -8.95 -4.14 -2.06
C LEU A 162 -8.56 -5.57 -1.68
N GLY A 163 -9.14 -6.12 -0.61
CA GLY A 163 -8.98 -7.52 -0.22
C GLY A 163 -9.42 -8.48 -1.34
N LYS A 164 -10.61 -8.26 -1.90
CA LYS A 164 -11.13 -9.10 -3.01
C LYS A 164 -10.27 -9.01 -4.27
N ALA A 165 -9.77 -7.84 -4.63
CA ALA A 165 -8.83 -7.69 -5.73
C ALA A 165 -7.54 -8.48 -5.47
N THR A 166 -6.99 -8.39 -4.26
CA THR A 166 -5.79 -9.14 -3.86
C THR A 166 -6.00 -10.64 -3.97
N GLU A 167 -7.14 -11.16 -3.51
CA GLU A 167 -7.47 -12.58 -3.64
C GLU A 167 -7.39 -13.06 -5.10
N ARG A 168 -7.96 -12.30 -6.00
CA ARG A 168 -8.07 -12.72 -7.42
C ARG A 168 -6.76 -12.53 -8.18
N ILE A 169 -6.08 -11.42 -7.96
CA ILE A 169 -4.83 -11.09 -8.66
C ILE A 169 -3.69 -12.02 -8.22
N PHE A 170 -3.59 -12.32 -6.92
CA PHE A 170 -2.47 -13.09 -6.38
C PHE A 170 -2.71 -14.59 -6.22
N LEU A 171 -3.93 -15.09 -6.40
CA LEU A 171 -4.21 -16.53 -6.35
C LEU A 171 -3.28 -17.36 -7.26
N PRO A 172 -3.04 -16.98 -8.53
CA PRO A 172 -2.11 -17.72 -9.39
C PRO A 172 -0.69 -17.77 -8.83
N ALA A 173 -0.17 -16.64 -8.31
CA ALA A 173 1.16 -16.56 -7.74
C ALA A 173 1.29 -17.40 -6.45
N ILE A 174 0.29 -17.36 -5.58
CA ILE A 174 0.25 -18.20 -4.37
C ILE A 174 0.24 -19.69 -4.75
N ARG A 175 -0.52 -20.08 -5.75
CA ARG A 175 -0.57 -21.47 -6.24
C ARG A 175 0.75 -21.96 -6.86
N MET A 176 1.61 -21.08 -7.33
CA MET A 176 2.96 -21.46 -7.76
C MET A 176 3.83 -21.91 -6.57
N THR A 177 3.60 -21.38 -5.38
CA THR A 177 4.35 -21.71 -4.16
C THR A 177 3.65 -22.80 -3.34
N VAL A 178 2.31 -22.78 -3.31
CA VAL A 178 1.46 -23.72 -2.54
C VAL A 178 0.41 -24.32 -3.49
N PRO A 179 0.80 -25.29 -4.34
CA PRO A 179 -0.02 -25.77 -5.46
C PRO A 179 -1.30 -26.51 -5.03
N GLU A 180 -1.37 -26.98 -3.78
CA GLU A 180 -2.55 -27.60 -3.21
C GLU A 180 -3.72 -26.64 -2.98
N ILE A 181 -3.47 -25.32 -2.96
CA ILE A 181 -4.53 -24.33 -2.80
C ILE A 181 -5.42 -24.31 -4.04
N VAL A 182 -6.71 -24.47 -3.81
CA VAL A 182 -7.75 -24.36 -4.84
C VAL A 182 -8.22 -22.91 -4.93
N ASP A 183 -8.53 -22.32 -3.77
CA ASP A 183 -9.00 -20.96 -3.63
C ASP A 183 -8.75 -20.43 -2.21
N TYR A 184 -8.84 -19.12 -2.03
CA TYR A 184 -8.86 -18.50 -0.71
C TYR A 184 -9.76 -17.27 -0.68
N ASP A 185 -10.22 -16.94 0.52
CA ASP A 185 -11.10 -15.82 0.81
C ASP A 185 -10.57 -15.01 2.00
N LEU A 186 -10.65 -13.70 1.87
CA LEU A 186 -10.38 -12.74 2.94
C LEU A 186 -11.71 -12.13 3.39
N PRO A 187 -12.41 -12.75 4.35
CA PRO A 187 -13.77 -12.34 4.69
C PRO A 187 -13.82 -10.93 5.27
N VAL A 188 -14.82 -10.17 4.87
CA VAL A 188 -15.04 -8.78 5.34
C VAL A 188 -15.13 -8.72 6.86
N ALA A 189 -15.77 -9.73 7.49
CA ALA A 189 -15.86 -9.85 8.95
C ALA A 189 -14.48 -9.96 9.65
N GLY A 190 -13.46 -10.42 8.92
CA GLY A 190 -12.06 -10.46 9.37
C GLY A 190 -11.28 -9.18 9.03
N ALA A 191 -11.95 -8.08 8.69
CA ALA A 191 -11.32 -6.86 8.21
C ALA A 191 -10.30 -7.15 7.09
N PHE A 192 -10.67 -8.02 6.15
CA PHE A 192 -9.97 -8.49 4.93
C PHE A 192 -8.53 -9.03 5.13
N HIS A 193 -7.88 -8.85 6.27
CA HIS A 193 -6.51 -9.35 6.50
C HIS A 193 -6.32 -10.11 7.83
N ASN A 194 -7.26 -10.05 8.77
CA ASN A 194 -7.14 -10.73 10.05
C ASN A 194 -7.54 -12.21 10.00
N CYS A 195 -8.31 -12.59 8.98
CA CYS A 195 -8.76 -13.97 8.77
C CYS A 195 -8.56 -14.38 7.31
N VAL A 196 -8.04 -15.57 7.11
CA VAL A 196 -7.92 -16.19 5.78
C VAL A 196 -8.61 -17.54 5.82
N ILE A 197 -9.52 -17.78 4.88
CA ILE A 197 -10.13 -19.09 4.64
C ILE A 197 -9.50 -19.65 3.37
N VAL A 198 -8.93 -20.86 3.46
CA VAL A 198 -8.20 -21.47 2.34
C VAL A 198 -8.80 -22.83 2.02
N SER A 199 -9.22 -23.03 0.78
CA SER A 199 -9.65 -24.31 0.26
C SER A 199 -8.48 -25.06 -0.37
N ILE A 200 -8.28 -26.34 0.00
CA ILE A 200 -7.17 -27.14 -0.50
C ILE A 200 -7.61 -28.51 -1.05
N ARG A 201 -6.76 -29.08 -1.91
CA ARG A 201 -6.80 -30.50 -2.24
C ARG A 201 -5.99 -31.27 -1.21
N LYS A 202 -6.66 -31.71 -0.14
CA LYS A 202 -6.00 -32.47 0.92
C LYS A 202 -5.55 -33.83 0.42
N ALA A 203 -4.26 -34.16 0.59
CA ALA A 203 -3.67 -35.42 0.15
C ALA A 203 -3.21 -36.35 1.30
N PHE A 204 -2.94 -35.79 2.51
CA PHE A 204 -2.39 -36.56 3.63
C PHE A 204 -2.77 -35.96 5.00
N PRO A 205 -2.64 -36.75 6.10
CA PRO A 205 -2.81 -36.24 7.45
C PRO A 205 -1.79 -35.12 7.76
N GLY A 206 -2.23 -33.98 8.28
CA GLY A 206 -1.36 -32.82 8.57
C GLY A 206 -1.17 -31.85 7.40
N HIS A 207 -1.72 -32.13 6.21
CA HIS A 207 -1.61 -31.23 5.05
C HIS A 207 -2.15 -29.83 5.32
N ALA A 208 -3.26 -29.70 6.05
CA ALA A 208 -3.80 -28.42 6.47
C ALA A 208 -2.80 -27.58 7.29
N LYS A 209 -2.05 -28.23 8.21
CA LYS A 209 -1.02 -27.54 9.01
C LYS A 209 0.12 -27.01 8.13
N LYS A 210 0.56 -27.78 7.12
CA LYS A 210 1.55 -27.32 6.13
C LYS A 210 1.06 -26.04 5.46
N VAL A 211 -0.20 -26.01 5.02
CA VAL A 211 -0.79 -24.84 4.32
C VAL A 211 -0.91 -23.65 5.27
N MET A 212 -1.35 -23.83 6.51
CA MET A 212 -1.39 -22.75 7.51
C MET A 212 -0.03 -22.08 7.68
N HIS A 213 1.04 -22.88 7.86
CA HIS A 213 2.39 -22.32 7.98
C HIS A 213 2.87 -21.62 6.70
N ALA A 214 2.52 -22.15 5.53
CA ALA A 214 2.83 -21.50 4.27
C ALA A 214 2.13 -20.14 4.14
N ILE A 215 0.84 -20.06 4.47
CA ILE A 215 0.05 -18.80 4.44
C ILE A 215 0.68 -17.73 5.33
N TRP A 216 1.03 -18.05 6.56
CA TRP A 216 1.70 -17.11 7.46
C TRP A 216 3.11 -16.68 6.99
N GLY A 217 3.73 -17.43 6.10
CA GLY A 217 4.99 -17.07 5.45
C GLY A 217 4.85 -16.22 4.17
N LEU A 218 3.63 -15.92 3.71
CA LEU A 218 3.39 -15.27 2.42
C LEU A 218 3.01 -13.79 2.58
N GLY A 219 3.98 -12.90 2.38
CA GLY A 219 3.74 -11.46 2.22
C GLY A 219 2.72 -10.88 3.22
N MET A 220 1.69 -10.22 2.72
CA MET A 220 0.63 -9.60 3.53
C MET A 220 -0.21 -10.60 4.32
N LEU A 221 -0.29 -11.86 3.90
CA LEU A 221 -1.03 -12.91 4.62
C LEU A 221 -0.37 -13.25 5.96
N SER A 222 0.89 -12.87 6.19
CA SER A 222 1.57 -12.97 7.48
C SER A 222 0.90 -12.17 8.59
N LEU A 223 0.09 -11.16 8.25
CA LEU A 223 -0.67 -10.36 9.21
C LEU A 223 -1.95 -11.06 9.70
N SER A 224 -2.33 -12.18 9.08
CA SER A 224 -3.54 -12.89 9.45
C SER A 224 -3.43 -13.51 10.83
N LYS A 225 -4.39 -13.20 11.70
CA LYS A 225 -4.48 -13.74 13.06
C LYS A 225 -5.09 -15.14 13.07
N SER A 226 -5.96 -15.44 12.10
CA SER A 226 -6.64 -16.72 11.98
C SER A 226 -6.55 -17.24 10.56
N VAL A 227 -6.19 -18.52 10.42
CA VAL A 227 -6.20 -19.23 9.14
C VAL A 227 -7.09 -20.46 9.29
N VAL A 228 -8.12 -20.55 8.44
CA VAL A 228 -9.03 -21.70 8.37
C VAL A 228 -8.73 -22.45 7.08
N VAL A 229 -8.44 -23.75 7.18
CA VAL A 229 -8.17 -24.58 6.00
C VAL A 229 -9.31 -25.60 5.86
N VAL A 230 -9.96 -25.62 4.70
CA VAL A 230 -11.08 -26.49 4.35
C VAL A 230 -10.77 -27.36 3.13
#